data_bbda9c5e7c47d2b79d3fbf3542266a7e
#
_entry.id   bbda9c5e7c47d2b79d3fbf3542266a7e
#
_cell.length_a   1.000
_cell.length_b   1.000
_cell.length_c   1.000
_cell.angle_alpha   90.00
_cell.angle_beta   90.00
_cell.angle_gamma   90.00
#
_symmetry.space_group_name_H-M   'P 1'
#
loop_
_entity.id
_entity.type
_entity.pdbx_description
1 polymer ?
#
loop_
_entity_poly.entity_id
_entity_poly.type
_entity_poly.pdbx_seq_one_letter_code
_entity_poly.pdbx_strand_id
1 'polypeptide(L)'
;MKACLKQVNNLYTPNQIEVFKDFTKFLSSQLPLNNDIYITFLEKKEGPMTTGVRKPGSEISVLAGKRLLIDVLRTLSHEWVHEYQYQKMGLKDTDKVKDIGGPEENMANTLSGIFVKKFEKTFPKYE
;
A
#
# COMPACT_ATOMS: atom_id res chain seq x y z
N MET A 1 11.90 -10.08 -4.41
CA MET A 1 10.49 -9.64 -4.42
C MET A 1 10.27 -8.62 -5.52
N LYS A 2 9.16 -8.69 -6.19
CA LYS A 2 8.80 -7.81 -7.28
C LYS A 2 7.41 -7.23 -7.02
N ALA A 3 7.22 -5.93 -7.22
CA ALA A 3 5.93 -5.27 -7.10
C ALA A 3 5.34 -5.10 -8.51
N CYS A 4 4.17 -5.71 -8.74
CA CYS A 4 3.46 -5.63 -10.00
C CYS A 4 2.30 -4.65 -9.84
N LEU A 5 2.33 -3.55 -10.59
CA LEU A 5 1.31 -2.50 -10.52
C LEU A 5 0.33 -2.64 -11.67
N LYS A 6 -0.96 -2.54 -11.37
CA LYS A 6 -2.04 -2.56 -12.34
C LYS A 6 -3.03 -1.45 -11.99
N GLN A 7 -3.50 -0.73 -13.00
CA GLN A 7 -4.58 0.25 -12.80
C GLN A 7 -5.80 -0.14 -13.61
N VAL A 8 -6.98 0.11 -13.03
CA VAL A 8 -8.24 -0.04 -13.72
C VAL A 8 -8.49 1.27 -14.48
N ASN A 9 -8.69 1.16 -15.78
CA ASN A 9 -8.75 2.32 -16.68
C ASN A 9 -7.43 3.12 -16.67
N ASN A 10 -7.41 4.28 -17.27
CA ASN A 10 -6.23 5.14 -17.32
C ASN A 10 -6.27 6.19 -16.21
N LEU A 11 -6.23 5.73 -14.95
CA LEU A 11 -6.31 6.59 -13.77
C LEU A 11 -5.12 7.52 -13.65
N TYR A 12 -3.93 7.04 -14.02
CA TYR A 12 -2.68 7.76 -13.80
C TYR A 12 -1.89 7.91 -15.11
N THR A 13 -1.20 9.05 -15.22
CA THR A 13 -0.23 9.28 -16.29
C THR A 13 1.01 8.39 -16.10
N PRO A 14 1.83 8.19 -17.13
CA PRO A 14 3.09 7.46 -16.97
C PRO A 14 4.00 8.05 -15.87
N ASN A 15 4.04 9.38 -15.73
CA ASN A 15 4.82 10.02 -14.67
C ASN A 15 4.31 9.66 -13.28
N GLN A 16 2.99 9.62 -13.09
CA GLN A 16 2.40 9.22 -11.81
C GLN A 16 2.66 7.75 -11.50
N ILE A 17 2.64 6.88 -12.50
CA ILE A 17 2.99 5.48 -12.34
C ILE A 17 4.45 5.33 -11.88
N GLU A 18 5.35 6.16 -12.41
CA GLU A 18 6.76 6.16 -11.96
C GLU A 18 6.88 6.54 -10.48
N VAL A 19 6.05 7.45 -9.99
CA VAL A 19 5.99 7.78 -8.56
C VAL A 19 5.67 6.53 -7.74
N PHE A 20 4.66 5.76 -8.15
CA PHE A 20 4.29 4.53 -7.46
C PHE A 20 5.38 3.47 -7.54
N LYS A 21 6.06 3.35 -8.67
CA LYS A 21 7.22 2.44 -8.80
C LYS A 21 8.34 2.82 -7.84
N ASP A 22 8.67 4.10 -7.76
CA ASP A 22 9.68 4.60 -6.82
C ASP A 22 9.24 4.37 -5.38
N PHE A 23 7.96 4.60 -5.09
CA PHE A 23 7.42 4.40 -3.75
C PHE A 23 7.47 2.92 -3.32
N THR A 24 7.15 1.99 -4.21
CA THR A 24 7.23 0.56 -3.89
C THR A 24 8.68 0.12 -3.66
N LYS A 25 9.64 0.67 -4.41
CA LYS A 25 11.06 0.45 -4.14
C LYS A 25 11.46 0.96 -2.76
N PHE A 26 10.97 2.15 -2.41
CA PHE A 26 11.21 2.73 -1.09
C PHE A 26 10.63 1.84 0.01
N LEU A 27 9.37 1.41 -0.13
CA LEU A 27 8.72 0.52 0.84
C LEU A 27 9.50 -0.79 0.98
N SER A 28 9.97 -1.35 -0.12
CA SER A 28 10.80 -2.57 -0.09
C SER A 28 12.10 -2.38 0.68
N SER A 29 12.66 -1.18 0.66
CA SER A 29 13.87 -0.87 1.43
C SER A 29 13.57 -0.74 2.93
N GLN A 30 12.37 -0.30 3.29
CA GLN A 30 11.95 -0.10 4.69
C GLN A 30 11.38 -1.38 5.31
N LEU A 31 10.51 -2.06 4.57
CA LEU A 31 9.86 -3.30 4.98
C LEU A 31 9.95 -4.32 3.84
N PRO A 32 11.08 -5.05 3.73
CA PRO A 32 11.26 -6.02 2.65
C PRO A 32 10.28 -7.19 2.79
N LEU A 33 9.69 -7.56 1.65
CA LEU A 33 8.78 -8.70 1.55
C LEU A 33 9.50 -9.90 0.93
N ASN A 34 9.05 -11.11 1.25
CA ASN A 34 9.62 -12.34 0.68
C ASN A 34 9.01 -12.68 -0.67
N ASN A 35 7.71 -12.45 -0.83
CA ASN A 35 6.96 -12.83 -2.01
C ASN A 35 6.67 -11.62 -2.89
N ASP A 36 6.48 -11.86 -4.19
CA ASP A 36 6.01 -10.82 -5.10
C ASP A 36 4.67 -10.28 -4.64
N ILE A 37 4.43 -9.01 -4.89
CA ILE A 37 3.22 -8.33 -4.47
C ILE A 37 2.49 -7.77 -5.68
N TYR A 38 1.17 -7.90 -5.70
CA TYR A 38 0.31 -7.47 -6.79
C TYR A 38 -0.58 -6.34 -6.29
N ILE A 39 -0.39 -5.16 -6.86
CA ILE A 39 -1.07 -3.93 -6.43
C ILE A 39 -1.98 -3.46 -7.54
N THR A 40 -3.28 -3.30 -7.23
CA THR A 40 -4.28 -2.81 -8.18
C THR A 40 -4.84 -1.48 -7.70
N PHE A 41 -4.81 -0.47 -8.58
CA PHE A 41 -5.41 0.83 -8.32
C PHE A 41 -6.81 0.85 -8.91
N LEU A 42 -7.81 1.07 -8.07
CA LEU A 42 -9.23 1.04 -8.44
C LEU A 42 -9.80 2.44 -8.58
N GLU A 43 -10.67 2.60 -9.56
CA GLU A 43 -11.42 3.86 -9.72
C GLU A 43 -12.53 3.98 -8.69
N LYS A 44 -13.19 2.87 -8.37
CA LYS A 44 -14.31 2.79 -7.42
C LYS A 44 -14.09 1.64 -6.45
N LYS A 45 -14.73 1.73 -5.29
CA LYS A 45 -14.66 0.67 -4.28
C LYS A 45 -15.18 -0.66 -4.84
N GLU A 46 -14.50 -1.73 -4.47
CA GLU A 46 -14.92 -3.10 -4.77
C GLU A 46 -14.96 -3.91 -3.48
N GLY A 47 -16.10 -4.52 -3.20
CA GLY A 47 -16.28 -5.34 -2.01
C GLY A 47 -16.16 -4.57 -0.71
N PRO A 48 -15.88 -5.28 0.40
CA PRO A 48 -15.85 -4.67 1.75
C PRO A 48 -14.52 -3.98 2.02
N MET A 49 -14.29 -2.84 1.37
CA MET A 49 -13.08 -2.03 1.60
C MET A 49 -13.46 -0.60 1.89
N THR A 50 -12.65 0.12 2.68
CA THR A 50 -12.80 1.57 2.88
C THR A 50 -11.99 2.32 1.82
N THR A 51 -10.67 2.27 1.88
CA THR A 51 -9.79 2.91 0.91
C THR A 51 -8.76 1.95 0.35
N GLY A 52 -8.52 0.84 1.04
CA GLY A 52 -7.61 -0.19 0.60
C GLY A 52 -7.90 -1.49 1.30
N VAL A 53 -7.40 -2.57 0.75
CA VAL A 53 -7.52 -3.90 1.33
C VAL A 53 -6.35 -4.77 0.91
N ARG A 54 -5.85 -5.55 1.86
CA ARG A 54 -4.88 -6.60 1.62
C ARG A 54 -5.62 -7.94 1.56
N LYS A 55 -5.31 -8.78 0.58
CA LYS A 55 -5.94 -10.09 0.38
C LYS A 55 -4.90 -11.19 0.35
N PRO A 56 -5.30 -12.47 0.64
CA PRO A 56 -4.41 -13.62 0.46
C PRO A 56 -3.84 -13.68 -0.94
N GLY A 57 -2.63 -14.24 -1.08
CA GLY A 57 -1.94 -14.28 -2.36
C GLY A 57 -1.09 -13.04 -2.63
N SER A 58 -0.80 -12.27 -1.60
CA SER A 58 0.00 -11.04 -1.69
C SER A 58 -0.63 -10.02 -2.64
N GLU A 59 -1.92 -9.82 -2.50
CA GLU A 59 -2.68 -8.85 -3.29
C GLU A 59 -3.09 -7.66 -2.44
N ILE A 60 -2.90 -6.46 -3.01
CA ILE A 60 -3.35 -5.20 -2.42
C ILE A 60 -4.21 -4.48 -3.46
N SER A 61 -5.39 -4.02 -3.04
CA SER A 61 -6.22 -3.13 -3.84
C SER A 61 -6.32 -1.79 -3.15
N VAL A 62 -6.16 -0.70 -3.90
CA VAL A 62 -6.17 0.66 -3.37
C VAL A 62 -7.17 1.49 -4.16
N LEU A 63 -8.08 2.16 -3.45
CA LEU A 63 -8.99 3.12 -4.06
C LEU A 63 -8.18 4.35 -4.46
N ALA A 64 -8.19 4.68 -5.74
CA ALA A 64 -7.41 5.77 -6.32
C ALA A 64 -8.27 6.85 -6.96
N GLY A 65 -9.45 6.50 -7.48
CA GLY A 65 -10.34 7.47 -8.14
C GLY A 65 -10.77 8.59 -7.20
N LYS A 66 -10.68 9.82 -7.68
CA LYS A 66 -11.09 11.04 -6.94
C LYS A 66 -10.35 11.25 -5.62
N ARG A 67 -9.10 10.79 -5.53
CA ARG A 67 -8.27 10.95 -4.34
C ARG A 67 -6.96 11.63 -4.68
N LEU A 68 -6.40 12.36 -3.72
CA LEU A 68 -5.08 12.96 -3.84
C LEU A 68 -4.01 11.87 -3.89
N LEU A 69 -2.97 12.10 -4.67
CA LEU A 69 -1.86 11.15 -4.81
C LEU A 69 -1.27 10.77 -3.44
N ILE A 70 -1.06 11.77 -2.57
CA ILE A 70 -0.50 11.54 -1.24
C ILE A 70 -1.36 10.60 -0.39
N ASP A 71 -2.68 10.72 -0.51
CA ASP A 71 -3.61 9.85 0.23
C ASP A 71 -3.57 8.43 -0.29
N VAL A 72 -3.38 8.26 -1.60
CA VAL A 72 -3.22 6.95 -2.22
C VAL A 72 -1.89 6.31 -1.79
N LEU A 73 -0.81 7.08 -1.73
CA LEU A 73 0.48 6.60 -1.22
C LEU A 73 0.35 6.12 0.23
N ARG A 74 -0.37 6.88 1.06
CA ARG A 74 -0.58 6.51 2.46
C ARG A 74 -1.37 5.21 2.59
N THR A 75 -2.42 5.05 1.80
CA THR A 75 -3.23 3.83 1.76
C THR A 75 -2.39 2.63 1.30
N LEU A 76 -1.61 2.80 0.24
CA LEU A 76 -0.72 1.74 -0.25
C LEU A 76 0.28 1.32 0.82
N SER A 77 0.88 2.29 1.49
CA SER A 77 1.83 2.04 2.58
C SER A 77 1.18 1.27 3.73
N HIS A 78 -0.05 1.65 4.10
CA HIS A 78 -0.82 1.00 5.15
C HIS A 78 -1.05 -0.49 4.83
N GLU A 79 -1.50 -0.80 3.61
CA GLU A 79 -1.72 -2.18 3.20
C GLU A 79 -0.41 -2.96 3.03
N TRP A 80 0.67 -2.28 2.64
CA TRP A 80 2.00 -2.90 2.59
C TRP A 80 2.46 -3.37 3.97
N VAL A 81 2.21 -2.55 5.01
CA VAL A 81 2.54 -2.95 6.39
C VAL A 81 1.75 -4.21 6.77
N HIS A 82 0.47 -4.29 6.41
CA HIS A 82 -0.33 -5.50 6.67
C HIS A 82 0.24 -6.71 5.93
N GLU A 83 0.66 -6.55 4.68
CA GLU A 83 1.29 -7.65 3.94
C GLU A 83 2.60 -8.09 4.61
N TYR A 84 3.39 -7.14 5.10
CA TYR A 84 4.59 -7.45 5.87
C TYR A 84 4.27 -8.26 7.14
N GLN A 85 3.18 -7.90 7.83
CA GLN A 85 2.74 -8.65 9.01
C GLN A 85 2.41 -10.10 8.67
N TYR A 86 1.77 -10.35 7.54
CA TYR A 86 1.46 -11.70 7.08
C TYR A 86 2.70 -12.46 6.64
N GLN A 87 3.59 -11.84 5.90
CA GLN A 87 4.77 -12.52 5.38
C GLN A 87 5.87 -12.73 6.42
N LYS A 88 6.07 -11.78 7.32
CA LYS A 88 7.26 -11.71 8.18
C LYS A 88 6.96 -11.83 9.67
N MET A 89 5.77 -11.47 10.11
CA MET A 89 5.45 -11.41 11.54
C MET A 89 4.52 -12.55 12.00
N GLY A 90 4.25 -13.51 11.15
CA GLY A 90 3.47 -14.69 11.49
C GLY A 90 1.97 -14.50 11.56
N LEU A 91 1.46 -13.36 11.10
CA LEU A 91 0.00 -13.16 11.01
C LEU A 91 -0.55 -14.10 9.95
N LYS A 92 -1.64 -14.78 10.24
CA LYS A 92 -2.24 -15.78 9.33
C LYS A 92 -3.49 -15.18 8.66
N ASP A 93 -3.77 -15.64 7.43
CA ASP A 93 -4.93 -15.17 6.67
C ASP A 93 -6.27 -15.44 7.38
N THR A 94 -6.29 -16.40 8.30
CA THR A 94 -7.45 -16.70 9.14
C THR A 94 -7.58 -15.79 10.36
N ASP A 95 -6.53 -15.02 10.68
CA ASP A 95 -6.54 -14.12 11.83
C ASP A 95 -7.38 -12.88 11.49
N LYS A 96 -8.12 -12.39 12.47
CA LYS A 96 -8.87 -11.15 12.33
C LYS A 96 -8.01 -10.00 12.80
N VAL A 97 -7.79 -9.03 11.90
CA VAL A 97 -7.14 -7.76 12.25
C VAL A 97 -8.22 -6.78 12.69
N LYS A 98 -8.03 -6.20 13.87
CA LYS A 98 -8.98 -5.18 14.36
C LYS A 98 -8.81 -3.90 13.56
N ASP A 99 -9.92 -3.36 13.07
CA ASP A 99 -9.92 -2.14 12.28
C ASP A 99 -9.52 -0.90 13.10
N ILE A 100 -9.79 -0.93 14.40
CA ILE A 100 -9.52 0.20 15.29
C ILE A 100 -8.87 -0.31 16.58
N GLY A 101 -7.72 0.27 16.94
CA GLY A 101 -7.09 0.05 18.24
C GLY A 101 -6.34 -1.26 18.42
N GLY A 102 -6.27 -2.11 17.43
CA GLY A 102 -5.46 -3.32 17.50
C GLY A 102 -3.98 -3.03 17.22
N PRO A 103 -3.04 -3.88 17.72
CA PRO A 103 -1.61 -3.63 17.51
C PRO A 103 -1.21 -3.64 16.04
N GLU A 104 -1.79 -4.52 15.23
CA GLU A 104 -1.50 -4.59 13.80
C GLU A 104 -1.97 -3.33 13.07
N GLU A 105 -3.17 -2.84 13.38
CA GLU A 105 -3.72 -1.63 12.78
C GLU A 105 -2.95 -0.40 13.24
N ASN A 106 -2.58 -0.33 14.52
CA ASN A 106 -1.78 0.77 15.05
C ASN A 106 -0.41 0.85 14.39
N MET A 107 0.24 -0.29 14.17
CA MET A 107 1.50 -0.36 13.45
C MET A 107 1.35 0.17 12.01
N ALA A 108 0.31 -0.28 11.31
CA ALA A 108 0.07 0.14 9.93
C ALA A 108 -0.19 1.64 9.85
N ASN A 109 -1.00 2.19 10.75
CA ASN A 109 -1.28 3.62 10.78
C ASN A 109 -0.04 4.45 11.07
N THR A 110 0.76 4.03 12.04
CA THR A 110 1.97 4.76 12.44
C THR A 110 3.02 4.74 11.33
N LEU A 111 3.33 3.55 10.81
CA LEU A 111 4.38 3.41 9.81
C LEU A 111 4.00 4.04 8.47
N SER A 112 2.73 3.98 8.07
CA SER A 112 2.30 4.59 6.81
C SER A 112 2.57 6.10 6.79
N GLY A 113 2.29 6.79 7.89
CA GLY A 113 2.59 8.22 8.00
C GLY A 113 4.08 8.50 7.95
N ILE A 114 4.88 7.70 8.65
CA ILE A 114 6.34 7.85 8.67
C ILE A 114 6.92 7.63 7.28
N PHE A 115 6.49 6.59 6.57
CA PHE A 115 7.04 6.25 5.26
C PHE A 115 6.70 7.30 4.21
N VAL A 116 5.47 7.81 4.19
CA VAL A 116 5.08 8.87 3.26
C VAL A 116 5.91 10.13 3.50
N LYS A 117 6.11 10.52 4.75
CA LYS A 117 6.97 11.67 5.10
C LYS A 117 8.41 11.49 4.63
N LYS A 118 8.99 10.32 4.87
CA LYS A 118 10.36 10.02 4.43
C LYS A 118 10.47 10.04 2.91
N PHE A 119 9.50 9.48 2.22
CA PHE A 119 9.48 9.46 0.76
C PHE A 119 9.43 10.87 0.19
N GLU A 120 8.56 11.73 0.72
CA GLU A 120 8.46 13.13 0.29
C GLU A 120 9.77 13.87 0.44
N LYS A 121 10.49 13.66 1.53
CA LYS A 121 11.80 14.29 1.74
C LYS A 121 12.85 13.78 0.77
N THR A 122 12.80 12.49 0.41
CA THR A 122 13.75 11.88 -0.51
C THR A 122 13.45 12.25 -1.96
N PHE A 123 12.17 12.40 -2.29
CA PHE A 123 11.70 12.65 -3.66
C PHE A 123 10.76 13.87 -3.70
N PRO A 124 11.23 15.07 -3.33
CA PRO A 124 10.36 16.25 -3.23
C PRO A 124 9.70 16.65 -4.55
N LYS A 125 10.27 16.26 -5.69
CA LYS A 125 9.69 16.54 -7.02
C LYS A 125 8.35 15.85 -7.28
N TYR A 126 7.96 14.90 -6.43
CA TYR A 126 6.73 14.14 -6.59
C TYR A 126 5.56 14.65 -5.74
N GLU A 127 5.77 15.71 -5.03
CA GLU A 127 4.71 16.33 -4.23
C GLU A 127 3.61 16.96 -5.11
#